data_981e4da6c886ad2056d1c33083b1db5b
#
_entry.id   981e4da6c886ad2056d1c33083b1db5b
#
_cell.length_a   1.000
_cell.length_b   1.000
_cell.length_c   1.000
_cell.angle_alpha   90.00
_cell.angle_beta   90.00
_cell.angle_gamma   90.00
#
_symmetry.space_group_name_H-M   'P 1'
#
loop_
_entity.id
_entity.type
_entity.pdbx_description
1 polymer ?
#
loop_
_entity_poly.entity_id
_entity_poly.type
_entity_poly.pdbx_seq_one_letter_code
_entity_poly.pdbx_strand_id
1 'polypeptide(L)'
;MLDLLRRYLRRVDLVYLCLCAVCSALSVLVLLSIGQTQLGSNNKASVQFIASVLGLMLAVVFSTVDYRALARAWPIHAVVAWGLVLPTLFLHNVRAGFVTIGYDAGGTSNYSWYRVGGMTFQPAELAKISFILTFALHLDKVRGRVNRPKNLLLLLVHLLTPAVLIHIQGDDGTALVFLGVGLIMLYAAGLSHWLVGGTLLAAAGGGAVLMKLRPGILKGYQFKRILAVLTPDDPALADITYQQNKGAMAIGTGGLTGQGLFTGEHIFVPNAWNDFIFAYLANAMGFAGGTLVLALLLALCLRTLYTAYRSPDALGRSLCVGVFAALFLQCVINLGMNLQVLPVIGVTLPFFSAGGSSVVMMYLCVGLVLSVSINANRRLARRRR
;
A
#
# COMPACT_ATOMS: atom_id res chain seq x y z
N MET A 1 25.51 -25.79 -1.46
CA MET A 1 24.94 -24.47 -1.72
C MET A 1 24.23 -24.41 -3.07
N LEU A 2 24.89 -24.78 -4.18
CA LEU A 2 24.31 -24.79 -5.54
C LEU A 2 23.04 -25.64 -5.67
N ASP A 3 22.96 -26.82 -5.07
CA ASP A 3 21.78 -27.69 -5.13
C ASP A 3 20.58 -27.14 -4.32
N LEU A 4 20.84 -26.41 -3.24
CA LEU A 4 19.79 -25.71 -2.50
C LEU A 4 19.22 -24.57 -3.34
N LEU A 5 20.07 -23.77 -3.98
CA LEU A 5 19.68 -22.68 -4.87
C LEU A 5 18.87 -23.23 -6.07
N ARG A 6 19.35 -24.30 -6.75
CA ARG A 6 18.62 -24.94 -7.84
C ARG A 6 17.24 -25.43 -7.41
N ARG A 7 17.14 -26.05 -6.22
CA ARG A 7 15.86 -26.52 -5.66
C ARG A 7 14.92 -25.35 -5.34
N TYR A 8 15.43 -24.24 -4.84
CA TYR A 8 14.68 -23.03 -4.58
C TYR A 8 14.15 -22.42 -5.89
N LEU A 9 15.03 -22.18 -6.87
CA LEU A 9 14.68 -21.57 -8.17
C LEU A 9 13.62 -22.37 -8.95
N ARG A 10 13.60 -23.70 -8.83
CA ARG A 10 12.57 -24.56 -9.45
C ARG A 10 11.21 -24.46 -8.76
N ARG A 11 11.10 -23.88 -7.57
CA ARG A 11 9.85 -23.84 -6.78
C ARG A 11 9.31 -22.43 -6.60
N VAL A 12 10.16 -21.44 -6.63
CA VAL A 12 9.78 -20.04 -6.49
C VAL A 12 9.12 -19.53 -7.76
N ASP A 13 8.22 -18.57 -7.61
CA ASP A 13 7.63 -17.84 -8.72
C ASP A 13 8.60 -16.75 -9.21
N LEU A 14 9.47 -17.13 -10.18
CA LEU A 14 10.45 -16.23 -10.75
C LEU A 14 9.81 -15.06 -11.50
N VAL A 15 8.66 -15.29 -12.15
CA VAL A 15 7.94 -14.22 -12.88
C VAL A 15 7.52 -13.13 -11.91
N TYR A 16 6.99 -13.52 -10.73
CA TYR A 16 6.59 -12.56 -9.71
C TYR A 16 7.78 -11.75 -9.18
N LEU A 17 8.91 -12.41 -8.89
CA LEU A 17 10.14 -11.73 -8.48
C LEU A 17 10.70 -10.79 -9.55
N CYS A 18 10.73 -11.23 -10.81
CA CYS A 18 11.19 -10.39 -11.92
C CYS A 18 10.31 -9.15 -12.10
N LEU A 19 8.98 -9.29 -12.01
CA LEU A 19 8.06 -8.14 -12.07
C LEU A 19 8.36 -7.13 -10.95
N CYS A 20 8.55 -7.59 -9.71
CA CYS A 20 8.91 -6.72 -8.60
C CYS A 20 10.26 -6.01 -8.83
N ALA A 21 11.27 -6.74 -9.32
CA ALA A 21 12.58 -6.18 -9.60
C ALA A 21 12.55 -5.13 -10.73
N VAL A 22 11.76 -5.39 -11.80
CA VAL A 22 11.56 -4.44 -12.91
C VAL A 22 10.86 -3.17 -12.40
N CYS A 23 9.80 -3.30 -11.60
CA CYS A 23 9.14 -2.12 -11.01
C CYS A 23 10.12 -1.29 -10.15
N SER A 24 10.92 -1.95 -9.31
CA SER A 24 11.91 -1.25 -8.47
C SER A 24 13.02 -0.61 -9.31
N ALA A 25 13.49 -1.25 -10.36
CA ALA A 25 14.49 -0.69 -11.25
C ALA A 25 13.97 0.58 -11.97
N LEU A 26 12.75 0.51 -12.51
CA LEU A 26 12.08 1.68 -13.10
C LEU A 26 11.88 2.80 -12.08
N SER A 27 11.47 2.47 -10.85
CA SER A 27 11.37 3.44 -9.76
C SER A 27 12.68 4.18 -9.51
N VAL A 28 13.79 3.45 -9.41
CA VAL A 28 15.12 4.05 -9.19
C VAL A 28 15.48 4.98 -10.35
N LEU A 29 15.23 4.58 -11.61
CA LEU A 29 15.49 5.43 -12.79
C LEU A 29 14.65 6.70 -12.74
N VAL A 30 13.36 6.62 -12.43
CA VAL A 30 12.46 7.78 -12.30
C VAL A 30 12.92 8.70 -11.17
N LEU A 31 13.31 8.13 -10.01
CA LEU A 31 13.80 8.92 -8.87
C LEU A 31 15.17 9.57 -9.13
N LEU A 32 16.04 8.94 -9.91
CA LEU A 32 17.28 9.57 -10.39
C LEU A 32 16.97 10.78 -11.28
N SER A 33 16.01 10.62 -12.18
CA SER A 33 15.54 11.70 -13.04
C SER A 33 14.97 12.87 -12.22
N ILE A 34 14.08 12.60 -11.27
CA ILE A 34 13.55 13.62 -10.34
C ILE A 34 14.68 14.29 -9.54
N GLY A 35 15.66 13.50 -9.10
CA GLY A 35 16.83 13.99 -8.38
C GLY A 35 17.61 15.04 -9.17
N GLN A 36 17.83 14.81 -10.45
CA GLN A 36 18.56 15.70 -11.33
C GLN A 36 17.73 16.92 -11.78
N THR A 37 16.46 16.73 -12.08
CA THR A 37 15.64 17.76 -12.71
C THR A 37 14.89 18.66 -11.70
N GLN A 38 14.53 18.14 -10.52
CA GLN A 38 13.70 18.87 -9.56
C GLN A 38 14.31 19.06 -8.17
N LEU A 39 15.14 18.12 -7.69
CA LEU A 39 15.61 18.13 -6.30
C LEU A 39 17.09 18.58 -6.14
N GLY A 40 17.88 18.56 -7.20
CA GLY A 40 19.32 18.78 -7.12
C GLY A 40 20.08 17.74 -6.26
N SER A 41 19.46 16.58 -5.97
CA SER A 41 20.02 15.53 -5.11
C SER A 41 19.46 14.16 -5.43
N ASN A 42 20.33 13.16 -5.56
CA ASN A 42 19.98 11.77 -5.82
C ASN A 42 19.69 10.94 -4.55
N ASN A 43 19.57 11.58 -3.40
CA ASN A 43 19.45 10.88 -2.11
C ASN A 43 18.21 9.95 -2.06
N LYS A 44 17.07 10.38 -2.65
CA LYS A 44 15.85 9.57 -2.72
C LYS A 44 16.05 8.30 -3.55
N ALA A 45 16.72 8.40 -4.69
CA ALA A 45 17.02 7.25 -5.55
C ALA A 45 17.97 6.25 -4.87
N SER A 46 19.00 6.74 -4.17
CA SER A 46 19.94 5.90 -3.43
C SER A 46 19.24 5.13 -2.30
N VAL A 47 18.39 5.78 -1.53
CA VAL A 47 17.59 5.14 -0.48
C VAL A 47 16.65 4.08 -1.09
N GLN A 48 15.99 4.40 -2.20
CA GLN A 48 15.10 3.47 -2.90
C GLN A 48 15.85 2.24 -3.42
N PHE A 49 17.04 2.43 -4.00
CA PHE A 49 17.88 1.33 -4.47
C PHE A 49 18.27 0.38 -3.33
N ILE A 50 18.79 0.94 -2.23
CA ILE A 50 19.19 0.15 -1.05
C ILE A 50 17.98 -0.60 -0.47
N ALA A 51 16.84 0.10 -0.33
CA ALA A 51 15.60 -0.49 0.18
C ALA A 51 15.08 -1.61 -0.72
N SER A 52 15.19 -1.46 -2.05
CA SER A 52 14.76 -2.47 -3.02
C SER A 52 15.64 -3.71 -2.97
N VAL A 53 16.96 -3.54 -2.89
CA VAL A 53 17.90 -4.67 -2.77
C VAL A 53 17.69 -5.40 -1.44
N LEU A 54 17.61 -4.67 -0.32
CA LEU A 54 17.34 -5.24 0.99
C LEU A 54 15.98 -5.95 1.01
N GLY A 55 14.94 -5.30 0.48
CA GLY A 55 13.61 -5.84 0.38
C GLY A 55 13.55 -7.14 -0.41
N LEU A 56 14.21 -7.18 -1.59
CA LEU A 56 14.30 -8.38 -2.41
C LEU A 56 14.98 -9.53 -1.67
N MET A 57 16.09 -9.28 -0.97
CA MET A 57 16.77 -10.27 -0.13
C MET A 57 15.84 -10.78 0.98
N LEU A 58 15.14 -9.87 1.67
CA LEU A 58 14.18 -10.24 2.71
C LEU A 58 13.00 -11.03 2.14
N ALA A 59 12.49 -10.69 0.95
CA ALA A 59 11.43 -11.46 0.29
C ALA A 59 11.86 -12.90 0.02
N VAL A 60 13.09 -13.11 -0.44
CA VAL A 60 13.68 -14.45 -0.66
C VAL A 60 13.78 -15.21 0.68
N VAL A 61 14.30 -14.58 1.73
CA VAL A 61 14.40 -15.20 3.06
C VAL A 61 13.02 -15.55 3.61
N PHE A 62 12.07 -14.62 3.59
CA PHE A 62 10.70 -14.82 4.05
C PHE A 62 9.96 -15.91 3.29
N SER A 63 10.23 -16.05 1.99
CA SER A 63 9.63 -17.10 1.17
C SER A 63 10.01 -18.51 1.57
N THR A 64 11.15 -18.69 2.27
CA THR A 64 11.60 -19.98 2.77
C THR A 64 10.88 -20.41 4.05
N VAL A 65 10.31 -19.47 4.81
CA VAL A 65 9.54 -19.71 6.02
C VAL A 65 8.10 -20.10 5.64
N ASP A 66 7.56 -21.13 6.30
CA ASP A 66 6.17 -21.54 6.06
C ASP A 66 5.21 -20.43 6.56
N TYR A 67 4.37 -19.89 5.66
CA TYR A 67 3.36 -18.87 6.00
C TYR A 67 2.42 -19.30 7.14
N ARG A 68 2.19 -20.62 7.33
CA ARG A 68 1.39 -21.14 8.44
C ARG A 68 2.09 -20.96 9.78
N ALA A 69 3.42 -21.08 9.80
CA ALA A 69 4.21 -20.82 11.00
C ALA A 69 4.20 -19.32 11.32
N LEU A 70 4.37 -18.47 10.30
CA LEU A 70 4.26 -17.01 10.46
C LEU A 70 2.89 -16.59 11.00
N ALA A 71 1.80 -17.12 10.44
CA ALA A 71 0.45 -16.81 10.91
C ALA A 71 0.22 -17.28 12.36
N ARG A 72 0.75 -18.45 12.74
CA ARG A 72 0.64 -18.96 14.12
C ARG A 72 1.49 -18.18 15.12
N ALA A 73 2.57 -17.55 14.68
CA ALA A 73 3.40 -16.66 15.49
C ALA A 73 2.76 -15.26 15.70
N TRP A 74 1.44 -15.14 15.49
CA TRP A 74 0.71 -13.89 15.59
C TRP A 74 0.94 -13.10 16.89
N PRO A 75 1.10 -13.70 18.08
CA PRO A 75 1.35 -12.89 19.27
C PRO A 75 2.65 -12.10 19.17
N ILE A 76 3.69 -12.69 18.56
CA ILE A 76 5.02 -12.06 18.45
C ILE A 76 4.95 -10.88 17.49
N HIS A 77 4.53 -11.12 16.22
CA HIS A 77 4.50 -10.03 15.24
C HIS A 77 3.42 -8.97 15.53
N ALA A 78 2.30 -9.34 16.19
CA ALA A 78 1.31 -8.38 16.62
C ALA A 78 1.84 -7.47 17.74
N VAL A 79 2.50 -8.04 18.77
CA VAL A 79 3.12 -7.24 19.85
C VAL A 79 4.18 -6.30 19.27
N VAL A 80 5.04 -6.77 18.36
CA VAL A 80 6.06 -5.92 17.73
C VAL A 80 5.41 -4.81 16.90
N ALA A 81 4.45 -5.12 16.03
CA ALA A 81 3.82 -4.16 15.15
C ALA A 81 3.03 -3.10 15.94
N TRP A 82 2.17 -3.52 16.85
CA TRP A 82 1.35 -2.60 17.65
C TRP A 82 2.16 -1.90 18.75
N GLY A 83 3.20 -2.55 19.28
CA GLY A 83 4.16 -1.92 20.19
C GLY A 83 4.92 -0.76 19.56
N LEU A 84 5.08 -0.75 18.22
CA LEU A 84 5.63 0.37 17.47
C LEU A 84 4.57 1.41 17.09
N VAL A 85 3.32 0.99 16.81
CA VAL A 85 2.23 1.91 16.46
C VAL A 85 1.72 2.68 17.67
N LEU A 86 1.49 2.03 18.82
CA LEU A 86 0.88 2.66 19.99
C LEU A 86 1.64 3.87 20.53
N PRO A 87 2.98 3.89 20.63
CA PRO A 87 3.69 5.08 21.12
C PRO A 87 3.44 6.33 20.27
N THR A 88 3.25 6.19 18.95
CA THR A 88 3.01 7.35 18.08
C THR A 88 1.62 7.98 18.26
N LEU A 89 0.69 7.32 18.97
CA LEU A 89 -0.60 7.91 19.36
C LEU A 89 -0.45 8.98 20.47
N PHE A 90 0.57 8.84 21.32
CA PHE A 90 0.73 9.66 22.52
C PHE A 90 1.98 10.55 22.47
N LEU A 91 2.99 10.14 21.70
CA LEU A 91 4.28 10.80 21.62
C LEU A 91 4.39 11.54 20.29
N HIS A 92 4.21 12.84 20.30
CA HIS A 92 4.23 13.69 19.11
C HIS A 92 5.56 14.46 19.05
N ASN A 93 6.39 14.17 18.03
CA ASN A 93 7.72 14.75 17.84
C ASN A 93 8.66 14.61 19.07
N VAL A 94 8.49 13.55 19.85
CA VAL A 94 9.34 13.30 21.04
C VAL A 94 10.67 12.72 20.62
N ARG A 95 11.76 13.41 20.96
CA ARG A 95 13.12 12.98 20.64
C ARG A 95 13.70 12.11 21.76
N ALA A 96 14.04 10.87 21.44
CA ALA A 96 14.72 9.92 22.32
C ALA A 96 16.09 9.53 21.71
N GLY A 97 17.13 10.28 22.04
CA GLY A 97 18.46 10.13 21.45
C GLY A 97 18.46 10.44 19.95
N PHE A 98 18.79 9.44 19.12
CA PHE A 98 18.81 9.53 17.65
C PHE A 98 17.47 9.18 16.99
N VAL A 99 16.46 8.81 17.80
CA VAL A 99 15.12 8.47 17.33
C VAL A 99 14.14 9.58 17.69
N THR A 100 13.31 10.02 16.72
CA THR A 100 12.15 10.86 16.97
C THR A 100 10.89 10.02 16.79
N ILE A 101 10.04 9.98 17.81
CA ILE A 101 8.77 9.24 17.84
C ILE A 101 7.65 10.20 17.52
N GLY A 102 6.68 9.74 16.70
CA GLY A 102 5.56 10.58 16.26
C GLY A 102 6.06 11.77 15.43
N TYR A 103 6.98 11.53 14.49
CA TYR A 103 7.49 12.55 13.58
C TYR A 103 6.43 12.93 12.56
N ASP A 104 6.14 14.23 12.44
CA ASP A 104 5.29 14.77 11.37
C ASP A 104 6.15 15.05 10.13
N ALA A 105 6.07 14.17 9.15
CA ALA A 105 6.88 14.24 7.94
C ALA A 105 6.46 15.37 6.97
N GLY A 106 5.24 15.88 7.10
CA GLY A 106 4.66 16.83 6.15
C GLY A 106 4.12 18.14 6.79
N GLY A 107 4.26 18.34 8.11
CA GLY A 107 3.63 19.49 8.77
C GLY A 107 2.10 19.42 8.76
N THR A 108 1.52 18.23 8.61
CA THR A 108 0.08 18.00 8.44
C THR A 108 -0.62 17.49 9.70
N SER A 109 0.06 17.53 10.85
CA SER A 109 -0.39 16.92 12.12
C SER A 109 -0.57 15.39 12.02
N ASN A 110 0.16 14.74 11.10
CA ASN A 110 0.24 13.30 10.98
C ASN A 110 1.47 12.77 11.72
N TYR A 111 1.29 12.28 12.94
CA TYR A 111 2.33 11.83 13.84
C TYR A 111 2.65 10.32 13.75
N SER A 112 2.39 9.71 12.61
CA SER A 112 2.49 8.25 12.39
C SER A 112 3.90 7.72 12.08
N TRP A 113 4.94 8.57 12.09
CA TRP A 113 6.28 8.21 11.66
C TRP A 113 7.29 8.15 12.82
N TYR A 114 8.29 7.29 12.64
CA TYR A 114 9.56 7.36 13.35
C TYR A 114 10.62 7.98 12.44
N ARG A 115 11.47 8.83 12.98
CA ARG A 115 12.67 9.31 12.30
C ARG A 115 13.90 8.81 13.02
N VAL A 116 14.75 8.06 12.31
CA VAL A 116 15.96 7.44 12.84
C VAL A 116 17.14 7.86 11.98
N GLY A 117 18.04 8.69 12.50
CA GLY A 117 19.26 9.12 11.78
C GLY A 117 18.99 9.74 10.39
N GLY A 118 17.86 10.45 10.21
CA GLY A 118 17.48 11.05 8.92
C GLY A 118 16.59 10.18 8.03
N MET A 119 16.46 8.89 8.29
CA MET A 119 15.49 8.00 7.63
C MET A 119 14.17 8.01 8.37
N THR A 120 13.06 7.90 7.62
CA THR A 120 11.72 7.78 8.16
C THR A 120 11.21 6.35 8.03
N PHE A 121 10.54 5.87 9.08
CA PHE A 121 9.89 4.56 9.14
C PHE A 121 8.46 4.71 9.62
N GLN A 122 7.50 4.12 8.90
CA GLN A 122 6.09 4.12 9.28
C GLN A 122 5.70 2.76 9.87
N PRO A 123 5.41 2.68 11.17
CA PRO A 123 5.02 1.42 11.82
C PRO A 123 3.75 0.80 11.25
N ALA A 124 2.83 1.62 10.76
CA ALA A 124 1.58 1.17 10.15
C ALA A 124 1.82 0.23 8.95
N GLU A 125 2.92 0.38 8.21
CA GLU A 125 3.28 -0.53 7.13
C GLU A 125 3.59 -1.95 7.65
N LEU A 126 4.29 -2.06 8.78
CA LEU A 126 4.52 -3.36 9.45
C LEU A 126 3.21 -3.90 10.05
N ALA A 127 2.41 -3.03 10.66
CA ALA A 127 1.11 -3.41 11.23
C ALA A 127 0.15 -3.94 10.16
N LYS A 128 0.22 -3.46 8.92
CA LYS A 128 -0.55 -3.97 7.78
C LYS A 128 -0.23 -5.44 7.48
N ILE A 129 1.05 -5.83 7.50
CA ILE A 129 1.47 -7.22 7.32
C ILE A 129 0.93 -8.08 8.46
N SER A 130 1.10 -7.62 9.70
CA SER A 130 0.58 -8.30 10.88
C SER A 130 -0.94 -8.46 10.83
N PHE A 131 -1.66 -7.42 10.40
CA PHE A 131 -3.11 -7.45 10.20
C PHE A 131 -3.51 -8.51 9.16
N ILE A 132 -2.87 -8.53 7.98
CA ILE A 132 -3.16 -9.52 6.93
C ILE A 132 -2.98 -10.95 7.47
N LEU A 133 -1.89 -11.22 8.22
CA LEU A 133 -1.61 -12.51 8.81
C LEU A 133 -2.67 -12.92 9.85
N THR A 134 -2.97 -12.03 10.78
CA THR A 134 -3.94 -12.31 11.87
C THR A 134 -5.36 -12.39 11.37
N PHE A 135 -5.74 -11.55 10.42
CA PHE A 135 -7.07 -11.53 9.85
C PHE A 135 -7.32 -12.76 8.97
N ALA A 136 -6.33 -13.18 8.17
CA ALA A 136 -6.38 -14.43 7.41
C ALA A 136 -6.55 -15.66 8.33
N LEU A 137 -5.82 -15.68 9.46
CA LEU A 137 -5.96 -16.74 10.46
C LEU A 137 -7.35 -16.73 11.11
N HIS A 138 -7.90 -15.54 11.39
CA HIS A 138 -9.26 -15.40 11.94
C HIS A 138 -10.31 -15.92 10.94
N LEU A 139 -10.20 -15.52 9.66
CA LEU A 139 -11.07 -16.00 8.59
C LEU A 139 -11.00 -17.53 8.40
N ASP A 140 -9.81 -18.11 8.49
CA ASP A 140 -9.63 -19.57 8.40
C ASP A 140 -10.33 -20.30 9.56
N LYS A 141 -10.24 -19.77 10.80
CA LYS A 141 -10.94 -20.33 11.98
C LYS A 141 -12.47 -20.31 11.87
N VAL A 142 -13.05 -19.30 11.23
CA VAL A 142 -14.51 -19.15 11.06
C VAL A 142 -14.99 -19.57 9.68
N ARG A 143 -14.18 -20.28 8.93
CA ARG A 143 -14.46 -20.72 7.56
C ARG A 143 -15.85 -21.37 7.43
N GLY A 144 -16.62 -20.95 6.41
CA GLY A 144 -18.01 -21.39 6.17
C GLY A 144 -19.03 -20.86 7.18
N ARG A 145 -18.60 -20.02 8.13
CA ARG A 145 -19.47 -19.43 9.16
C ARG A 145 -19.27 -17.92 9.31
N VAL A 146 -18.72 -17.26 8.29
CA VAL A 146 -18.40 -15.81 8.28
C VAL A 146 -19.67 -14.98 8.55
N ASN A 147 -20.80 -15.35 7.95
CA ASN A 147 -22.06 -14.60 8.04
C ASN A 147 -22.84 -14.84 9.34
N ARG A 148 -22.34 -15.68 10.28
CA ARG A 148 -22.97 -15.81 11.60
C ARG A 148 -22.78 -14.51 12.40
N PRO A 149 -23.81 -13.93 13.04
CA PRO A 149 -23.73 -12.61 13.67
C PRO A 149 -22.55 -12.46 14.63
N LYS A 150 -22.30 -13.46 15.50
CA LYS A 150 -21.17 -13.46 16.43
C LYS A 150 -19.81 -13.40 15.72
N ASN A 151 -19.62 -14.20 14.67
CA ASN A 151 -18.37 -14.23 13.93
C ASN A 151 -18.16 -12.94 13.15
N LEU A 152 -19.21 -12.43 12.51
CA LEU A 152 -19.18 -11.17 11.78
C LEU A 152 -18.82 -10.01 12.71
N LEU A 153 -19.45 -9.92 13.89
CA LEU A 153 -19.12 -8.90 14.88
C LEU A 153 -17.64 -8.96 15.29
N LEU A 154 -17.12 -10.15 15.59
CA LEU A 154 -15.70 -10.33 15.97
C LEU A 154 -14.73 -9.97 14.82
N LEU A 155 -15.10 -10.30 13.58
CA LEU A 155 -14.34 -9.94 12.39
C LEU A 155 -14.36 -8.41 12.16
N LEU A 156 -15.52 -7.76 12.34
CA LEU A 156 -15.63 -6.31 12.25
C LEU A 156 -14.82 -5.61 13.35
N VAL A 157 -14.85 -6.09 14.59
CA VAL A 157 -13.99 -5.56 15.66
C VAL A 157 -12.52 -5.71 15.28
N HIS A 158 -12.09 -6.88 14.76
CA HIS A 158 -10.71 -7.10 14.34
C HIS A 158 -10.29 -6.18 13.19
N LEU A 159 -11.20 -5.86 12.25
CA LEU A 159 -10.98 -4.95 11.14
C LEU A 159 -10.94 -3.48 11.59
N LEU A 160 -11.94 -3.06 12.39
CA LEU A 160 -12.10 -1.67 12.76
C LEU A 160 -11.05 -1.20 13.77
N THR A 161 -10.59 -2.06 14.67
CA THR A 161 -9.59 -1.68 15.69
C THR A 161 -8.32 -1.08 15.06
N PRO A 162 -7.61 -1.73 14.13
CA PRO A 162 -6.44 -1.14 13.48
C PRO A 162 -6.77 0.13 12.70
N ALA A 163 -7.88 0.15 11.97
CA ALA A 163 -8.27 1.29 11.15
C ALA A 163 -8.54 2.54 12.01
N VAL A 164 -9.24 2.38 13.12
CA VAL A 164 -9.53 3.48 14.07
C VAL A 164 -8.24 3.98 14.74
N LEU A 165 -7.35 3.10 15.19
CA LEU A 165 -6.09 3.49 15.82
C LEU A 165 -5.22 4.31 14.87
N ILE A 166 -5.14 3.92 13.58
CA ILE A 166 -4.36 4.64 12.58
C ILE A 166 -5.03 5.96 12.19
N HIS A 167 -6.37 5.99 12.13
CA HIS A 167 -7.12 7.23 11.91
C HIS A 167 -6.86 8.26 13.03
N ILE A 168 -6.82 7.84 14.29
CA ILE A 168 -6.51 8.71 15.44
C ILE A 168 -5.09 9.32 15.34
N GLN A 169 -4.14 8.65 14.66
CA GLN A 169 -2.80 9.19 14.38
C GLN A 169 -2.80 10.32 13.32
N GLY A 170 -3.93 10.56 12.66
CA GLY A 170 -4.06 11.48 11.53
C GLY A 170 -3.68 10.87 10.17
N ASP A 171 -3.55 9.54 10.07
CA ASP A 171 -3.20 8.84 8.83
C ASP A 171 -4.44 8.19 8.19
N ASP A 172 -5.31 9.04 7.64
CA ASP A 172 -6.57 8.61 7.03
C ASP A 172 -6.36 7.73 5.80
N GLY A 173 -5.29 7.99 5.03
CA GLY A 173 -4.96 7.21 3.84
C GLY A 173 -4.67 5.76 4.18
N THR A 174 -3.79 5.55 5.14
CA THR A 174 -3.44 4.19 5.61
C THR A 174 -4.64 3.52 6.30
N ALA A 175 -5.44 4.25 7.09
CA ALA A 175 -6.67 3.73 7.71
C ALA A 175 -7.66 3.21 6.66
N LEU A 176 -7.85 3.97 5.57
CA LEU A 176 -8.70 3.56 4.44
C LEU A 176 -8.18 2.29 3.76
N VAL A 177 -6.86 2.16 3.60
CA VAL A 177 -6.25 0.93 3.06
C VAL A 177 -6.52 -0.25 3.98
N PHE A 178 -6.40 -0.13 5.32
CA PHE A 178 -6.74 -1.21 6.26
C PHE A 178 -8.20 -1.65 6.13
N LEU A 179 -9.13 -0.68 6.09
CA LEU A 179 -10.56 -0.95 5.90
C LEU A 179 -10.81 -1.70 4.59
N GLY A 180 -10.26 -1.21 3.49
CA GLY A 180 -10.43 -1.82 2.17
C GLY A 180 -9.82 -3.23 2.09
N VAL A 181 -8.62 -3.44 2.64
CA VAL A 181 -7.97 -4.76 2.71
C VAL A 181 -8.86 -5.76 3.45
N GLY A 182 -9.35 -5.39 4.65
CA GLY A 182 -10.20 -6.28 5.43
C GLY A 182 -11.55 -6.55 4.76
N LEU A 183 -12.18 -5.56 4.12
CA LEU A 183 -13.43 -5.75 3.37
C LEU A 183 -13.25 -6.69 2.18
N ILE A 184 -12.18 -6.54 1.39
CA ILE A 184 -11.87 -7.44 0.27
C ILE A 184 -11.59 -8.85 0.78
N MET A 185 -10.86 -9.01 1.89
CA MET A 185 -10.62 -10.31 2.51
C MET A 185 -11.91 -10.95 3.03
N LEU A 186 -12.80 -10.19 3.67
CA LEU A 186 -14.14 -10.64 4.13
C LEU A 186 -14.99 -11.12 2.95
N TYR A 187 -15.04 -10.32 1.88
CA TYR A 187 -15.79 -10.66 0.67
C TYR A 187 -15.28 -11.95 0.03
N ALA A 188 -13.97 -12.08 -0.13
CA ALA A 188 -13.33 -13.28 -0.66
C ALA A 188 -13.52 -14.52 0.24
N ALA A 189 -13.74 -14.33 1.55
CA ALA A 189 -14.06 -15.39 2.50
C ALA A 189 -15.54 -15.81 2.51
N GLY A 190 -16.38 -15.16 1.69
CA GLY A 190 -17.80 -15.50 1.52
C GLY A 190 -18.76 -14.62 2.33
N LEU A 191 -18.39 -13.36 2.61
CA LEU A 191 -19.33 -12.38 3.14
C LEU A 191 -20.49 -12.19 2.14
N SER A 192 -21.74 -12.19 2.64
CA SER A 192 -22.93 -12.03 1.83
C SER A 192 -22.96 -10.69 1.08
N HIS A 193 -23.29 -10.72 -0.21
CA HIS A 193 -23.40 -9.52 -1.06
C HIS A 193 -24.43 -8.53 -0.51
N TRP A 194 -25.50 -9.01 0.12
CA TRP A 194 -26.53 -8.17 0.75
C TRP A 194 -25.98 -7.39 1.94
N LEU A 195 -25.09 -8.00 2.72
CA LEU A 195 -24.42 -7.30 3.82
C LEU A 195 -23.46 -6.22 3.29
N VAL A 196 -22.71 -6.52 2.22
CA VAL A 196 -21.84 -5.52 1.58
C VAL A 196 -22.66 -4.35 1.02
N GLY A 197 -23.71 -4.66 0.23
CA GLY A 197 -24.58 -3.63 -0.32
C GLY A 197 -25.28 -2.81 0.76
N GLY A 198 -25.80 -3.47 1.79
CA GLY A 198 -26.45 -2.81 2.93
C GLY A 198 -25.52 -1.90 3.72
N THR A 199 -24.26 -2.31 3.95
CA THR A 199 -23.27 -1.46 4.64
C THR A 199 -22.87 -0.26 3.79
N LEU A 200 -22.70 -0.42 2.48
CA LEU A 200 -22.41 0.70 1.57
C LEU A 200 -23.56 1.71 1.52
N LEU A 201 -24.79 1.22 1.42
CA LEU A 201 -26.00 2.07 1.45
C LEU A 201 -26.15 2.78 2.79
N ALA A 202 -25.93 2.06 3.91
CA ALA A 202 -25.98 2.66 5.24
C ALA A 202 -24.88 3.71 5.46
N ALA A 203 -23.66 3.47 4.95
CA ALA A 203 -22.57 4.44 4.99
C ALA A 203 -22.88 5.69 4.16
N ALA A 204 -23.38 5.53 2.93
CA ALA A 204 -23.78 6.63 2.07
C ALA A 204 -24.95 7.43 2.65
N GLY A 205 -26.02 6.75 3.05
CA GLY A 205 -27.20 7.38 3.65
C GLY A 205 -26.90 8.01 5.02
N GLY A 206 -26.16 7.30 5.89
CA GLY A 206 -25.73 7.84 7.18
C GLY A 206 -24.80 9.03 7.04
N GLY A 207 -23.88 9.00 6.07
CA GLY A 207 -23.03 10.14 5.71
C GLY A 207 -23.85 11.35 5.26
N ALA A 208 -24.82 11.16 4.36
CA ALA A 208 -25.70 12.22 3.89
C ALA A 208 -26.54 12.84 5.03
N VAL A 209 -27.08 11.99 5.90
CA VAL A 209 -27.85 12.45 7.09
C VAL A 209 -26.94 13.23 8.04
N LEU A 210 -25.72 12.72 8.33
CA LEU A 210 -24.76 13.38 9.20
C LEU A 210 -24.34 14.75 8.66
N MET A 211 -24.13 14.87 7.35
CA MET A 211 -23.85 16.13 6.67
C MET A 211 -24.98 17.14 6.87
N LYS A 212 -26.24 16.68 6.76
CA LYS A 212 -27.42 17.51 6.95
C LYS A 212 -27.61 17.97 8.40
N LEU A 213 -27.36 17.07 9.36
CA LEU A 213 -27.54 17.35 10.79
C LEU A 213 -26.38 18.15 11.41
N ARG A 214 -25.18 18.02 10.88
CA ARG A 214 -23.96 18.68 11.37
C ARG A 214 -23.22 19.40 10.22
N PRO A 215 -23.72 20.53 9.71
CA PRO A 215 -23.07 21.26 8.61
C PRO A 215 -21.63 21.71 8.93
N GLY A 216 -21.28 21.79 10.21
CA GLY A 216 -19.91 22.12 10.67
C GLY A 216 -18.86 21.05 10.32
N ILE A 217 -19.28 19.80 10.11
CA ILE A 217 -18.37 18.71 9.62
C ILE A 217 -17.90 19.03 8.20
N LEU A 218 -18.71 19.70 7.40
CA LEU A 218 -18.39 20.13 6.06
C LEU A 218 -17.26 21.17 5.97
N LYS A 219 -16.92 21.82 7.09
CA LYS A 219 -15.84 22.82 7.14
C LYS A 219 -14.46 22.22 7.42
N GLY A 220 -14.40 20.91 7.73
CA GLY A 220 -13.15 20.22 7.98
C GLY A 220 -12.27 20.11 6.74
N TYR A 221 -10.95 20.09 6.96
CA TYR A 221 -9.94 19.96 5.89
C TYR A 221 -10.19 18.72 4.98
N GLN A 222 -10.62 17.61 5.55
CA GLN A 222 -10.93 16.37 4.83
C GLN A 222 -12.12 16.54 3.87
N PHE A 223 -13.15 17.27 4.31
CA PHE A 223 -14.29 17.55 3.43
C PHE A 223 -13.91 18.48 2.27
N LYS A 224 -13.07 19.49 2.53
CA LYS A 224 -12.55 20.35 1.46
C LYS A 224 -11.79 19.56 0.41
N ARG A 225 -11.06 18.50 0.78
CA ARG A 225 -10.40 17.60 -0.18
C ARG A 225 -11.39 16.84 -1.07
N ILE A 226 -12.53 16.39 -0.51
CA ILE A 226 -13.60 15.75 -1.31
C ILE A 226 -14.24 16.76 -2.24
N LEU A 227 -14.54 17.97 -1.73
CA LEU A 227 -15.12 19.04 -2.52
C LEU A 227 -14.19 19.48 -3.65
N ALA A 228 -12.89 19.51 -3.43
CA ALA A 228 -11.88 19.83 -4.42
C ALA A 228 -11.91 18.92 -5.66
N VAL A 229 -12.33 17.66 -5.52
CA VAL A 229 -12.52 16.75 -6.66
C VAL A 229 -13.80 17.08 -7.44
N LEU A 230 -14.85 17.52 -6.73
CA LEU A 230 -16.15 17.82 -7.35
C LEU A 230 -16.18 19.21 -7.98
N THR A 231 -15.43 20.17 -7.41
CA THR A 231 -15.34 21.57 -7.85
C THR A 231 -13.87 22.00 -7.93
N PRO A 232 -13.09 21.47 -8.89
CA PRO A 232 -11.64 21.70 -8.96
C PRO A 232 -11.26 23.15 -9.25
N ASP A 233 -12.18 23.92 -9.86
CA ASP A 233 -11.96 25.31 -10.28
C ASP A 233 -12.38 26.34 -9.21
N ASP A 234 -12.84 25.90 -8.02
CA ASP A 234 -13.23 26.81 -6.94
C ASP A 234 -11.99 27.52 -6.37
N PRO A 235 -11.90 28.86 -6.48
CA PRO A 235 -10.76 29.62 -5.94
C PRO A 235 -10.55 29.43 -4.43
N ALA A 236 -11.62 29.13 -3.67
CA ALA A 236 -11.53 28.87 -2.24
C ALA A 236 -10.81 27.55 -1.89
N LEU A 237 -10.60 26.69 -2.88
CA LEU A 237 -9.94 25.38 -2.77
C LEU A 237 -8.58 25.34 -3.47
N ALA A 238 -8.10 26.47 -4.01
CA ALA A 238 -6.88 26.56 -4.83
C ALA A 238 -5.66 25.94 -4.14
N ASP A 239 -5.47 26.16 -2.83
CA ASP A 239 -4.36 25.60 -2.06
C ASP A 239 -4.42 24.06 -1.97
N ILE A 240 -5.63 23.49 -1.96
CA ILE A 240 -5.87 22.05 -1.86
C ILE A 240 -5.72 21.37 -3.22
N THR A 241 -6.19 22.03 -4.28
CA THR A 241 -6.14 21.52 -5.66
C THR A 241 -4.78 21.74 -6.32
N TYR A 242 -3.94 22.65 -5.79
CA TYR A 242 -2.66 23.05 -6.41
C TYR A 242 -1.79 21.86 -6.82
N GLN A 243 -1.60 20.92 -5.92
CA GLN A 243 -0.75 19.74 -6.16
C GLN A 243 -1.35 18.82 -7.24
N GLN A 244 -2.67 18.59 -7.21
CA GLN A 244 -3.37 17.79 -8.21
C GLN A 244 -3.36 18.46 -9.58
N ASN A 245 -3.59 19.77 -9.64
CA ASN A 245 -3.58 20.54 -10.89
C ASN A 245 -2.19 20.53 -11.54
N LYS A 246 -1.12 20.68 -10.74
CA LYS A 246 0.26 20.53 -11.23
C LYS A 246 0.54 19.12 -11.73
N GLY A 247 0.05 18.09 -11.03
CA GLY A 247 0.14 16.70 -11.46
C GLY A 247 -0.58 16.44 -12.78
N ALA A 248 -1.82 16.92 -12.93
CA ALA A 248 -2.61 16.78 -14.16
C ALA A 248 -1.96 17.51 -15.35
N MET A 249 -1.44 18.73 -15.13
CA MET A 249 -0.66 19.45 -16.14
C MET A 249 0.58 18.65 -16.57
N ALA A 250 1.32 18.07 -15.61
CA ALA A 250 2.49 17.26 -15.91
C ALA A 250 2.13 16.03 -16.76
N ILE A 251 1.05 15.31 -16.41
CA ILE A 251 0.55 14.18 -17.20
C ILE A 251 0.18 14.62 -18.61
N GLY A 252 -0.58 15.71 -18.73
CA GLY A 252 -1.06 16.21 -20.03
C GLY A 252 0.07 16.66 -20.96
N THR A 253 1.12 17.30 -20.43
CA THR A 253 2.29 17.74 -21.22
C THR A 253 3.24 16.60 -21.60
N GLY A 254 3.11 15.42 -21.02
CA GLY A 254 3.90 14.24 -21.38
C GLY A 254 3.62 13.71 -22.79
N GLY A 255 2.43 13.93 -23.35
CA GLY A 255 2.04 13.42 -24.67
C GLY A 255 2.20 11.90 -24.80
N LEU A 256 2.57 11.41 -25.97
CA LEU A 256 2.72 9.95 -26.22
C LEU A 256 4.03 9.38 -25.70
N THR A 257 5.16 10.07 -25.89
CA THR A 257 6.53 9.56 -25.63
C THR A 257 7.21 10.21 -24.44
N GLY A 258 6.64 11.27 -23.89
CA GLY A 258 7.20 12.01 -22.76
C GLY A 258 8.20 13.09 -23.16
N GLN A 259 8.61 13.88 -22.15
CA GLN A 259 9.60 14.95 -22.28
C GLN A 259 11.05 14.42 -22.18
N GLY A 260 11.22 13.11 -21.89
CA GLY A 260 12.52 12.48 -21.62
C GLY A 260 12.82 12.37 -20.13
N LEU A 261 13.50 11.30 -19.69
CA LEU A 261 13.78 11.07 -18.27
C LEU A 261 14.80 12.09 -17.71
N PHE A 262 15.92 12.28 -18.39
CA PHE A 262 17.05 13.10 -17.90
C PHE A 262 17.23 14.41 -18.68
N THR A 263 16.36 14.65 -19.63
CA THR A 263 16.41 15.79 -20.57
C THR A 263 15.00 16.38 -20.65
N GLY A 264 14.92 17.62 -21.13
CA GLY A 264 13.63 18.29 -21.31
C GLY A 264 13.21 19.15 -20.10
N GLU A 265 12.15 19.92 -20.31
CA GLU A 265 11.57 20.77 -19.28
C GLU A 265 10.43 20.05 -18.58
N HIS A 266 10.64 19.69 -17.31
CA HIS A 266 9.62 19.03 -16.51
C HIS A 266 8.81 20.05 -15.71
N ILE A 267 7.49 19.86 -15.69
CA ILE A 267 6.63 20.63 -14.80
C ILE A 267 6.97 20.23 -13.35
N PHE A 268 7.25 21.24 -12.51
CA PHE A 268 7.44 21.00 -11.08
C PHE A 268 6.13 20.54 -10.45
N VAL A 269 6.15 19.34 -9.87
CA VAL A 269 5.04 18.76 -9.12
C VAL A 269 5.50 18.58 -7.66
N PRO A 270 4.82 19.21 -6.69
CA PRO A 270 5.11 18.96 -5.28
C PRO A 270 4.98 17.49 -4.94
N ASN A 271 5.90 16.95 -4.13
CA ASN A 271 5.97 15.53 -3.77
C ASN A 271 6.00 14.55 -4.96
N ALA A 272 6.57 14.96 -6.10
CA ALA A 272 6.75 14.11 -7.29
C ALA A 272 7.50 12.80 -6.99
N TRP A 273 8.33 12.79 -5.95
CA TRP A 273 9.06 11.58 -5.53
C TRP A 273 8.23 10.60 -4.68
N ASN A 274 7.07 11.03 -4.17
CA ASN A 274 6.23 10.25 -3.26
C ASN A 274 4.83 10.00 -3.86
N ASP A 275 3.84 10.81 -3.48
CA ASP A 275 2.42 10.58 -3.81
C ASP A 275 2.11 10.88 -5.29
N PHE A 276 2.87 11.78 -5.92
CA PHE A 276 2.69 12.20 -7.31
C PHE A 276 3.77 11.66 -8.26
N ILE A 277 4.40 10.54 -7.92
CA ILE A 277 5.43 9.95 -8.78
C ILE A 277 4.88 9.53 -10.14
N PHE A 278 3.62 9.09 -10.21
CA PHE A 278 2.97 8.74 -11.46
C PHE A 278 2.82 9.94 -12.39
N ALA A 279 2.52 11.13 -11.86
CA ALA A 279 2.42 12.35 -12.63
C ALA A 279 3.76 12.73 -13.28
N TYR A 280 4.86 12.68 -12.51
CA TYR A 280 6.20 12.88 -13.05
C TYR A 280 6.59 11.83 -14.10
N LEU A 281 6.32 10.55 -13.80
CA LEU A 281 6.60 9.44 -14.70
C LEU A 281 5.87 9.62 -16.05
N ALA A 282 4.59 9.96 -16.00
CA ALA A 282 3.79 10.22 -17.20
C ALA A 282 4.27 11.47 -17.96
N ASN A 283 4.78 12.50 -17.27
CA ASN A 283 5.43 13.64 -17.91
C ASN A 283 6.71 13.24 -18.63
N ALA A 284 7.57 12.47 -17.94
CA ALA A 284 8.91 12.10 -18.43
C ALA A 284 8.88 11.01 -19.51
N MET A 285 7.96 10.02 -19.41
CA MET A 285 7.89 8.85 -20.29
C MET A 285 6.61 8.82 -21.15
N GLY A 286 5.75 9.81 -21.03
CA GLY A 286 4.50 9.95 -21.78
C GLY A 286 3.45 8.87 -21.46
N PHE A 287 2.45 8.82 -22.33
CA PHE A 287 1.39 7.80 -22.26
C PHE A 287 1.93 6.37 -22.33
N ALA A 288 2.97 6.13 -23.14
CA ALA A 288 3.60 4.83 -23.27
C ALA A 288 4.22 4.36 -21.93
N GLY A 289 4.98 5.24 -21.24
CA GLY A 289 5.56 4.94 -19.93
C GLY A 289 4.51 4.74 -18.85
N GLY A 290 3.48 5.60 -18.80
CA GLY A 290 2.36 5.45 -17.88
C GLY A 290 1.64 4.11 -18.08
N THR A 291 1.35 3.73 -19.32
CA THR A 291 0.70 2.46 -19.65
C THR A 291 1.57 1.26 -19.29
N LEU A 292 2.88 1.33 -19.50
CA LEU A 292 3.81 0.29 -19.10
C LEU A 292 3.76 0.06 -17.57
N VAL A 293 3.78 1.13 -16.78
CA VAL A 293 3.70 1.02 -15.31
C VAL A 293 2.37 0.44 -14.86
N LEU A 294 1.27 0.88 -15.46
CA LEU A 294 -0.06 0.31 -15.20
C LEU A 294 -0.10 -1.20 -15.51
N ALA A 295 0.45 -1.61 -16.64
CA ALA A 295 0.52 -3.00 -17.03
C ALA A 295 1.37 -3.85 -16.06
N LEU A 296 2.51 -3.33 -15.58
CA LEU A 296 3.36 -3.99 -14.61
C LEU A 296 2.64 -4.15 -13.25
N LEU A 297 1.99 -3.11 -12.75
CA LEU A 297 1.23 -3.15 -11.49
C LEU A 297 0.03 -4.10 -11.60
N LEU A 298 -0.69 -4.09 -12.73
CA LEU A 298 -1.77 -5.04 -13.00
C LEU A 298 -1.24 -6.48 -13.04
N ALA A 299 -0.11 -6.71 -13.72
CA ALA A 299 0.51 -8.03 -13.76
C ALA A 299 0.90 -8.55 -12.37
N LEU A 300 1.42 -7.68 -11.47
CA LEU A 300 1.70 -8.02 -10.07
C LEU A 300 0.42 -8.40 -9.32
N CYS A 301 -0.65 -7.62 -9.46
CA CYS A 301 -1.96 -7.91 -8.87
C CYS A 301 -2.53 -9.25 -9.36
N LEU A 302 -2.53 -9.47 -10.66
CA LEU A 302 -3.02 -10.72 -11.27
C LEU A 302 -2.17 -11.93 -10.85
N ARG A 303 -0.85 -11.77 -10.74
CA ARG A 303 0.04 -12.86 -10.30
C ARG A 303 -0.19 -13.21 -8.83
N THR A 304 -0.47 -12.23 -7.99
CA THR A 304 -0.85 -12.44 -6.58
C THR A 304 -2.17 -13.20 -6.48
N LEU A 305 -3.19 -12.83 -7.26
CA LEU A 305 -4.48 -13.54 -7.33
C LEU A 305 -4.32 -14.96 -7.88
N TYR A 306 -3.47 -15.15 -8.90
CA TYR A 306 -3.17 -16.48 -9.41
C TYR A 306 -2.58 -17.38 -8.32
N THR A 307 -1.69 -16.85 -7.47
CA THR A 307 -1.15 -17.59 -6.32
C THR A 307 -2.24 -17.89 -5.29
N ALA A 308 -3.16 -16.95 -5.03
CA ALA A 308 -4.31 -17.17 -4.17
C ALA A 308 -5.20 -18.32 -4.68
N TYR A 309 -5.49 -18.34 -5.98
CA TYR A 309 -6.27 -19.41 -6.61
C TYR A 309 -5.60 -20.78 -6.49
N ARG A 310 -4.27 -20.86 -6.66
CA ARG A 310 -3.48 -22.09 -6.53
C ARG A 310 -3.13 -22.47 -5.10
N SER A 311 -3.49 -21.66 -4.11
CA SER A 311 -3.16 -21.92 -2.71
C SER A 311 -3.63 -23.30 -2.24
N PRO A 312 -2.81 -24.04 -1.47
CA PRO A 312 -3.15 -25.38 -0.99
C PRO A 312 -4.24 -25.38 0.09
N ASP A 313 -4.50 -24.25 0.73
CA ASP A 313 -5.48 -24.11 1.81
C ASP A 313 -6.12 -22.70 1.87
N ALA A 314 -7.14 -22.55 2.74
CA ALA A 314 -7.87 -21.30 2.87
C ALA A 314 -7.04 -20.19 3.50
N LEU A 315 -6.14 -20.52 4.44
CA LEU A 315 -5.25 -19.55 5.07
C LEU A 315 -4.35 -18.89 4.02
N GLY A 316 -3.64 -19.67 3.21
CA GLY A 316 -2.76 -19.14 2.16
C GLY A 316 -3.53 -18.36 1.10
N ARG A 317 -4.77 -18.79 0.76
CA ARG A 317 -5.66 -18.03 -0.13
C ARG A 317 -5.99 -16.67 0.47
N SER A 318 -6.42 -16.60 1.71
CA SER A 318 -6.77 -15.35 2.40
C SER A 318 -5.56 -14.42 2.54
N LEU A 319 -4.36 -14.96 2.80
CA LEU A 319 -3.11 -14.20 2.85
C LEU A 319 -2.80 -13.53 1.50
N CYS A 320 -2.85 -14.30 0.41
CA CYS A 320 -2.61 -13.75 -0.92
C CYS A 320 -3.68 -12.74 -1.33
N VAL A 321 -4.95 -12.96 -0.96
CA VAL A 321 -6.03 -11.96 -1.17
C VAL A 321 -5.76 -10.69 -0.38
N GLY A 322 -5.27 -10.79 0.86
CA GLY A 322 -4.91 -9.61 1.67
C GLY A 322 -3.75 -8.81 1.05
N VAL A 323 -2.71 -9.48 0.56
CA VAL A 323 -1.60 -8.83 -0.15
C VAL A 323 -2.07 -8.21 -1.47
N PHE A 324 -2.88 -8.93 -2.24
CA PHE A 324 -3.51 -8.39 -3.45
C PHE A 324 -4.31 -7.13 -3.13
N ALA A 325 -5.15 -7.16 -2.10
CA ALA A 325 -5.98 -6.04 -1.71
C ALA A 325 -5.13 -4.81 -1.32
N ALA A 326 -4.04 -5.01 -0.58
CA ALA A 326 -3.12 -3.93 -0.23
C ALA A 326 -2.46 -3.31 -1.48
N LEU A 327 -1.92 -4.14 -2.40
CA LEU A 327 -1.35 -3.70 -3.66
C LEU A 327 -2.38 -2.94 -4.51
N PHE A 328 -3.53 -3.57 -4.74
CA PHE A 328 -4.59 -3.04 -5.61
C PHE A 328 -5.14 -1.71 -5.10
N LEU A 329 -5.48 -1.63 -3.81
CA LEU A 329 -6.04 -0.40 -3.23
C LEU A 329 -5.02 0.74 -3.26
N GLN A 330 -3.76 0.50 -2.93
CA GLN A 330 -2.73 1.53 -3.00
C GLN A 330 -2.54 2.02 -4.44
N CYS A 331 -2.56 1.12 -5.44
CA CYS A 331 -2.51 1.51 -6.86
C CYS A 331 -3.74 2.36 -7.25
N VAL A 332 -4.95 1.87 -6.95
CA VAL A 332 -6.20 2.58 -7.32
C VAL A 332 -6.28 3.95 -6.67
N ILE A 333 -5.95 4.05 -5.38
CA ILE A 333 -5.99 5.31 -4.65
C ILE A 333 -4.94 6.28 -5.21
N ASN A 334 -3.69 5.84 -5.35
CA ASN A 334 -2.61 6.71 -5.85
C ASN A 334 -2.88 7.19 -7.28
N LEU A 335 -3.22 6.28 -8.18
CA LEU A 335 -3.55 6.64 -9.57
C LEU A 335 -4.79 7.53 -9.64
N GLY A 336 -5.82 7.24 -8.83
CA GLY A 336 -7.03 8.06 -8.75
C GLY A 336 -6.75 9.50 -8.27
N MET A 337 -5.81 9.67 -7.31
CA MET A 337 -5.34 11.00 -6.90
C MET A 337 -4.61 11.74 -8.02
N ASN A 338 -3.69 11.06 -8.70
CA ASN A 338 -2.91 11.65 -9.80
C ASN A 338 -3.78 12.03 -11.01
N LEU A 339 -4.85 11.26 -11.26
CA LEU A 339 -5.81 11.51 -12.36
C LEU A 339 -6.99 12.39 -11.94
N GLN A 340 -6.96 13.01 -10.77
CA GLN A 340 -8.02 13.89 -10.23
C GLN A 340 -9.39 13.21 -10.05
N VAL A 341 -9.44 11.87 -10.00
CA VAL A 341 -10.68 11.10 -9.76
C VAL A 341 -10.94 10.90 -8.26
N LEU A 342 -9.88 10.89 -7.44
CA LEU A 342 -9.93 10.75 -5.99
C LEU A 342 -9.25 11.92 -5.28
N PRO A 343 -9.68 12.25 -4.06
CA PRO A 343 -9.02 13.30 -3.27
C PRO A 343 -7.58 12.91 -2.89
N VAL A 344 -6.75 13.90 -2.63
CA VAL A 344 -5.37 13.68 -2.16
C VAL A 344 -5.42 13.18 -0.71
N ILE A 345 -5.01 11.94 -0.49
CA ILE A 345 -4.99 11.30 0.85
C ILE A 345 -3.62 10.72 1.23
N GLY A 346 -2.57 11.00 0.43
CA GLY A 346 -1.19 10.68 0.80
C GLY A 346 -0.82 9.20 0.72
N VAL A 347 -1.41 8.44 -0.20
CA VAL A 347 -1.10 7.01 -0.38
C VAL A 347 -0.03 6.84 -1.45
N THR A 348 1.03 6.11 -1.13
CA THR A 348 2.16 5.84 -2.03
C THR A 348 1.83 4.81 -3.10
N LEU A 349 2.46 4.93 -4.28
CA LEU A 349 2.38 3.93 -5.35
C LEU A 349 3.34 2.77 -5.05
N PRO A 350 2.85 1.53 -4.89
CA PRO A 350 3.68 0.38 -4.55
C PRO A 350 4.88 0.20 -5.49
N PHE A 351 6.06 -0.04 -4.93
CA PHE A 351 7.36 -0.17 -5.59
C PHE A 351 7.91 1.11 -6.23
N PHE A 352 7.08 2.08 -6.62
CA PHE A 352 7.50 3.28 -7.35
C PHE A 352 7.81 4.46 -6.44
N SER A 353 6.93 4.79 -5.50
CA SER A 353 7.13 5.93 -4.60
C SER A 353 8.39 5.79 -3.76
N ALA A 354 9.09 6.90 -3.56
CA ALA A 354 10.24 6.96 -2.66
C ALA A 354 9.80 6.72 -1.21
N GLY A 355 10.10 5.55 -0.71
CA GLY A 355 9.74 5.17 0.66
C GLY A 355 10.56 3.96 1.10
N GLY A 356 11.73 4.19 1.72
CA GLY A 356 12.61 3.09 2.11
C GLY A 356 11.89 2.01 2.91
N SER A 357 11.10 2.38 3.92
CA SER A 357 10.34 1.42 4.74
C SER A 357 9.16 0.79 4.00
N SER A 358 8.38 1.56 3.23
CA SER A 358 7.21 1.02 2.52
C SER A 358 7.61 0.00 1.45
N VAL A 359 8.71 0.24 0.74
CA VAL A 359 9.27 -0.70 -0.25
C VAL A 359 9.71 -2.01 0.41
N VAL A 360 10.45 -1.93 1.53
CA VAL A 360 10.88 -3.12 2.28
C VAL A 360 9.65 -3.92 2.77
N MET A 361 8.64 -3.24 3.33
CA MET A 361 7.41 -3.89 3.80
C MET A 361 6.62 -4.52 2.64
N MET A 362 6.59 -3.87 1.47
CA MET A 362 5.97 -4.45 0.29
C MET A 362 6.70 -5.72 -0.17
N TYR A 363 8.03 -5.74 -0.14
CA TYR A 363 8.79 -6.96 -0.42
C TYR A 363 8.58 -8.07 0.61
N LEU A 364 8.32 -7.75 1.88
CA LEU A 364 7.91 -8.76 2.87
C LEU A 364 6.54 -9.37 2.50
N CYS A 365 5.58 -8.56 2.01
CA CYS A 365 4.33 -9.06 1.46
C CYS A 365 4.58 -9.99 0.25
N VAL A 366 5.50 -9.62 -0.65
CA VAL A 366 5.94 -10.50 -1.76
C VAL A 366 6.48 -11.82 -1.22
N GLY A 367 7.32 -11.78 -0.18
CA GLY A 367 7.86 -12.99 0.48
C GLY A 367 6.77 -13.92 1.02
N LEU A 368 5.69 -13.35 1.60
CA LEU A 368 4.52 -14.14 2.03
C LEU A 368 3.83 -14.84 0.86
N VAL A 369 3.59 -14.13 -0.25
CA VAL A 369 2.98 -14.71 -1.46
C VAL A 369 3.85 -15.82 -2.04
N LEU A 370 5.17 -15.59 -2.09
CA LEU A 370 6.13 -16.61 -2.54
C LEU A 370 6.16 -17.85 -1.63
N SER A 371 6.03 -17.68 -0.31
CA SER A 371 5.91 -18.80 0.63
C SER A 371 4.68 -19.66 0.32
N VAL A 372 3.53 -19.04 0.03
CA VAL A 372 2.31 -19.76 -0.38
C VAL A 372 2.55 -20.49 -1.72
N SER A 373 3.16 -19.83 -2.70
CA SER A 373 3.46 -20.41 -4.02
C SER A 373 4.39 -21.64 -3.92
N ILE A 374 5.47 -21.55 -3.14
CA ILE A 374 6.41 -22.65 -2.91
C ILE A 374 5.69 -23.86 -2.28
N ASN A 375 4.80 -23.63 -1.30
CA ASN A 375 4.05 -24.70 -0.64
C ASN A 375 3.00 -25.32 -1.59
N ALA A 376 2.36 -24.54 -2.46
CA ALA A 376 1.47 -25.04 -3.51
C ALA A 376 2.22 -25.95 -4.49
N ASN A 377 3.38 -25.53 -4.96
CA ASN A 377 4.21 -26.31 -5.88
C ASN A 377 4.75 -27.61 -5.26
N ARG A 378 5.10 -27.60 -3.96
CA ARG A 378 5.48 -28.82 -3.20
C ARG A 378 4.35 -29.85 -3.15
N ARG A 379 3.10 -29.41 -2.93
CA ARG A 379 1.94 -30.31 -2.88
C ARG A 379 1.63 -30.93 -4.23
N LEU A 380 1.72 -30.15 -5.32
CA LEU A 380 1.53 -30.66 -6.67
C LEU A 380 2.59 -31.70 -7.08
N ALA A 381 3.86 -31.46 -6.72
CA ALA A 381 4.94 -32.39 -6.99
C ALA A 381 4.78 -33.73 -6.23
N ARG A 382 4.20 -33.72 -5.01
CA ARG A 382 3.89 -34.96 -4.27
C ARG A 382 2.72 -35.75 -4.82
N ARG A 383 1.74 -35.10 -5.48
CA ARG A 383 0.57 -35.76 -6.10
C ARG A 383 0.90 -36.41 -7.46
N ARG A 384 2.02 -36.02 -8.08
CA ARG A 384 2.48 -36.58 -9.36
C ARG A 384 3.45 -37.75 -9.20
N ARG A 385 3.86 -38.05 -7.99
CA ARG A 385 4.61 -39.26 -7.60
C ARG A 385 3.66 -40.29 -6.96
#